data_b29d0be88e31a05c713bba1d8b1770ab
#
_entry.id   b29d0be88e31a05c713bba1d8b1770ab
#
_cell.length_a   1.000
_cell.length_b   1.000
_cell.length_c   1.000
_cell.angle_alpha   90.00
_cell.angle_beta   90.00
_cell.angle_gamma   90.00
#
_symmetry.space_group_name_H-M   'P 1'
#
loop_
_entity.id
_entity.type
_entity.pdbx_description
1 polymer ?
#
loop_
_entity_poly.entity_id
_entity_poly.type
_entity_poly.pdbx_seq_one_letter_code
_entity_poly.pdbx_strand_id
1 'polypeptide(L)'
;MDRQAKESFVANLKDVFNTSAVVVVAQNTGLTVSEMNELRSAMRDAGGQIKVIKNKLTKIALDGTPLSAIEEYLNGPSMLAYSDDPVAAPKIAIKFAKENDNFVVLGGSLPEKKIDLGEVKQLASLPSLDELRGIILGLINTPAGNIASLVNTPGTNLAQVVRAYSEKSEAA
;
A
#
# COMPACT_ATOMS: atom_id res chain seq x y z
N MET A 1 23.13 -20.38 13.41
CA MET A 1 21.88 -20.98 12.91
C MET A 1 22.20 -22.36 12.39
N ASP A 2 21.55 -23.37 12.94
CA ASP A 2 21.71 -24.76 12.52
C ASP A 2 21.10 -24.99 11.14
N ARG A 3 21.48 -26.09 10.48
CA ARG A 3 21.01 -26.42 9.13
C ARG A 3 19.48 -26.53 9.07
N GLN A 4 18.88 -27.21 10.06
CA GLN A 4 17.42 -27.34 10.18
C GLN A 4 16.72 -25.99 10.34
N ALA A 5 17.30 -25.07 11.13
CA ALA A 5 16.75 -23.72 11.30
C ALA A 5 16.84 -22.87 10.00
N LYS A 6 17.79 -23.14 9.12
CA LYS A 6 17.86 -22.48 7.81
C LYS A 6 16.82 -23.04 6.84
N GLU A 7 16.65 -24.36 6.84
CA GLU A 7 15.65 -25.03 6.00
C GLU A 7 14.22 -24.62 6.39
N SER A 8 13.92 -24.58 7.71
CA SER A 8 12.62 -24.08 8.19
C SER A 8 12.40 -22.60 7.87
N PHE A 9 13.44 -21.76 7.94
CA PHE A 9 13.35 -20.34 7.58
C PHE A 9 13.06 -20.15 6.08
N VAL A 10 13.70 -20.94 5.22
CA VAL A 10 13.45 -20.91 3.77
C VAL A 10 12.03 -21.38 3.45
N ALA A 11 11.55 -22.44 4.10
CA ALA A 11 10.18 -22.94 3.94
C ALA A 11 9.15 -21.86 4.33
N ASN A 12 9.30 -21.29 5.53
CA ASN A 12 8.44 -20.21 5.99
C ASN A 12 8.44 -18.97 5.06
N LEU A 13 9.60 -18.63 4.47
CA LEU A 13 9.67 -17.53 3.49
C LEU A 13 8.96 -17.87 2.18
N LYS A 14 9.07 -19.11 1.71
CA LYS A 14 8.34 -19.57 0.51
C LYS A 14 6.83 -19.47 0.72
N ASP A 15 6.34 -19.91 1.87
CA ASP A 15 4.91 -19.81 2.20
C ASP A 15 4.45 -18.35 2.23
N VAL A 16 5.24 -17.46 2.84
CA VAL A 16 4.97 -16.02 2.85
C VAL A 16 4.94 -15.45 1.41
N PHE A 17 5.90 -15.79 0.55
CA PHE A 17 5.94 -15.31 -0.82
C PHE A 17 4.79 -15.80 -1.70
N ASN A 18 4.25 -16.97 -1.40
CA ASN A 18 3.09 -17.51 -2.10
C ASN A 18 1.77 -16.90 -1.64
N THR A 19 1.69 -16.45 -0.37
CA THR A 19 0.46 -15.91 0.21
C THR A 19 0.36 -14.41 0.04
N SER A 20 1.50 -13.69 0.11
CA SER A 20 1.52 -12.22 0.10
C SER A 20 1.19 -11.63 -1.27
N ALA A 21 0.31 -10.61 -1.29
CA ALA A 21 -0.02 -9.86 -2.51
C ALA A 21 1.07 -8.86 -2.91
N VAL A 22 1.85 -8.35 -1.97
CA VAL A 22 2.96 -7.43 -2.21
C VAL A 22 4.12 -7.67 -1.27
N VAL A 23 5.32 -7.53 -1.79
CA VAL A 23 6.56 -7.54 -1.01
C VAL A 23 7.37 -6.30 -1.36
N VAL A 24 7.73 -5.52 -0.35
CA VAL A 24 8.57 -4.32 -0.46
C VAL A 24 9.92 -4.59 0.19
N VAL A 25 10.99 -4.28 -0.51
CA VAL A 25 12.36 -4.39 -0.03
C VAL A 25 12.84 -3.03 0.45
N ALA A 26 13.32 -2.98 1.67
CA ALA A 26 13.96 -1.80 2.24
C ALA A 26 15.32 -2.13 2.84
N GLN A 27 16.21 -1.16 2.90
CA GLN A 27 17.49 -1.24 3.60
C GLN A 27 17.40 -0.58 4.96
N ASN A 28 18.06 -1.19 5.94
CA ASN A 28 18.23 -0.65 7.27
C ASN A 28 19.70 -0.20 7.44
N THR A 29 19.92 1.09 7.49
CA THR A 29 21.27 1.68 7.63
C THR A 29 21.56 2.14 9.06
N GLY A 30 20.80 1.66 10.06
CA GLY A 30 21.09 2.00 11.47
C GLY A 30 19.86 2.45 12.26
N LEU A 31 18.68 1.84 12.03
CA LEU A 31 17.50 2.08 12.87
C LEU A 31 17.74 1.64 14.30
N THR A 32 17.25 2.42 15.23
CA THR A 32 17.22 2.08 16.66
C THR A 32 16.18 0.98 16.94
N VAL A 33 16.31 0.34 18.10
CA VAL A 33 15.34 -0.71 18.52
C VAL A 33 13.93 -0.13 18.70
N SER A 34 13.82 1.13 19.15
CA SER A 34 12.53 1.81 19.31
C SER A 34 11.84 2.00 17.98
N GLU A 35 12.54 2.63 17.02
CA GLU A 35 12.04 2.86 15.66
C GLU A 35 11.64 1.55 14.97
N MET A 36 12.41 0.47 15.17
CA MET A 36 12.06 -0.83 14.64
C MET A 36 10.78 -1.40 15.25
N ASN A 37 10.54 -1.20 16.54
CA ASN A 37 9.33 -1.66 17.20
C ASN A 37 8.11 -0.84 16.76
N GLU A 38 8.27 0.46 16.58
CA GLU A 38 7.23 1.34 16.03
C GLU A 38 6.84 0.91 14.60
N LEU A 39 7.83 0.65 13.76
CA LEU A 39 7.59 0.16 12.40
C LEU A 39 6.87 -1.19 12.38
N ARG A 40 7.27 -2.12 13.27
CA ARG A 40 6.58 -3.42 13.39
C ARG A 40 5.15 -3.27 13.88
N SER A 41 4.90 -2.37 14.84
CA SER A 41 3.55 -2.11 15.35
C SER A 41 2.68 -1.52 14.24
N ALA A 42 3.13 -0.46 13.59
CA ALA A 42 2.43 0.17 12.49
C ALA A 42 2.12 -0.81 11.33
N MET A 43 3.06 -1.71 11.00
CA MET A 43 2.83 -2.75 10.00
C MET A 43 1.76 -3.76 10.43
N ARG A 44 1.77 -4.21 11.68
CA ARG A 44 0.75 -5.14 12.21
C ARG A 44 -0.63 -4.52 12.23
N ASP A 45 -0.73 -3.26 12.63
CA ASP A 45 -2.00 -2.52 12.70
C ASP A 45 -2.66 -2.39 11.32
N ALA A 46 -1.84 -2.39 10.27
CA ALA A 46 -2.32 -2.37 8.88
C ALA A 46 -2.39 -3.76 8.21
N GLY A 47 -2.28 -4.84 8.98
CA GLY A 47 -2.35 -6.21 8.46
C GLY A 47 -1.12 -6.68 7.69
N GLY A 48 0.00 -5.94 7.77
CA GLY A 48 1.28 -6.33 7.19
C GLY A 48 2.27 -6.85 8.21
N GLN A 49 3.39 -7.33 7.73
CA GLN A 49 4.52 -7.76 8.57
C GLN A 49 5.84 -7.28 7.98
N ILE A 50 6.83 -7.09 8.86
CA ILE A 50 8.20 -6.78 8.46
C ILE A 50 9.18 -7.75 9.09
N LYS A 51 10.11 -8.28 8.30
CA LYS A 51 11.17 -9.18 8.74
C LYS A 51 12.52 -8.74 8.23
N VAL A 52 13.53 -8.80 9.10
CA VAL A 52 14.94 -8.71 8.70
C VAL A 52 15.34 -10.04 8.09
N ILE A 53 15.96 -10.00 6.94
CA ILE A 53 16.28 -11.20 6.17
C ILE A 53 17.78 -11.38 5.98
N LYS A 54 18.14 -12.62 5.64
CA LYS A 54 19.48 -12.96 5.18
C LYS A 54 19.45 -13.14 3.66
N ASN A 55 20.05 -12.23 2.90
CA ASN A 55 19.96 -12.18 1.44
C ASN A 55 20.22 -13.53 0.76
N LYS A 56 21.25 -14.29 1.19
CA LYS A 56 21.56 -15.61 0.62
C LYS A 56 20.44 -16.65 0.80
N LEU A 57 19.75 -16.64 1.95
CA LEU A 57 18.65 -17.58 2.21
C LEU A 57 17.38 -17.13 1.49
N THR A 58 17.18 -15.82 1.39
CA THR A 58 16.03 -15.24 0.67
C THR A 58 16.12 -15.51 -0.82
N LYS A 59 17.30 -15.41 -1.43
CA LYS A 59 17.51 -15.80 -2.84
C LYS A 59 17.11 -17.25 -3.10
N ILE A 60 17.50 -18.18 -2.24
CA ILE A 60 17.09 -19.59 -2.34
C ILE A 60 15.57 -19.77 -2.16
N ALA A 61 14.95 -18.95 -1.32
CA ALA A 61 13.50 -18.99 -1.12
C ALA A 61 12.72 -18.41 -2.29
N LEU A 62 13.30 -17.44 -3.03
CA LEU A 62 12.70 -16.80 -4.21
C LEU A 62 12.73 -17.72 -5.45
N ASP A 63 13.63 -18.69 -5.48
CA ASP A 63 13.68 -19.67 -6.57
C ASP A 63 12.35 -20.43 -6.69
N GLY A 64 11.70 -20.27 -7.86
CA GLY A 64 10.41 -20.90 -8.15
C GLY A 64 9.18 -20.18 -7.58
N THR A 65 9.32 -18.93 -7.08
CA THR A 65 8.20 -18.11 -6.64
C THR A 65 7.89 -16.99 -7.65
N PRO A 66 6.64 -16.47 -7.71
CA PRO A 66 6.27 -15.40 -8.62
C PRO A 66 6.95 -14.06 -8.30
N LEU A 67 7.62 -13.96 -7.15
CA LEU A 67 8.29 -12.76 -6.67
C LEU A 67 9.82 -12.74 -6.92
N SER A 68 10.32 -13.58 -7.83
CA SER A 68 11.76 -13.69 -8.18
C SER A 68 12.41 -12.36 -8.60
N ALA A 69 11.62 -11.43 -9.12
CA ALA A 69 12.07 -10.10 -9.55
C ALA A 69 12.69 -9.24 -8.40
N ILE A 70 12.49 -9.62 -7.14
CA ILE A 70 13.05 -8.91 -5.98
C ILE A 70 14.56 -9.18 -5.80
N GLU A 71 15.11 -10.22 -6.43
CA GLU A 71 16.49 -10.64 -6.19
C GLU A 71 17.52 -9.53 -6.42
N GLU A 72 17.28 -8.65 -7.39
CA GLU A 72 18.16 -7.51 -7.70
C GLU A 72 18.25 -6.48 -6.57
N TYR A 73 17.20 -6.35 -5.75
CA TYR A 73 17.15 -5.41 -4.62
C TYR A 73 17.76 -5.96 -3.34
N LEU A 74 18.13 -7.25 -3.29
CA LEU A 74 18.69 -7.90 -2.10
C LEU A 74 20.19 -7.61 -1.94
N ASN A 75 20.54 -6.34 -1.79
CA ASN A 75 21.90 -5.87 -1.54
C ASN A 75 21.99 -5.17 -0.18
N GLY A 76 23.02 -5.51 0.63
CA GLY A 76 23.22 -4.90 1.95
C GLY A 76 22.26 -5.42 3.04
N PRO A 77 22.05 -4.65 4.14
CA PRO A 77 21.20 -5.03 5.26
C PRO A 77 19.72 -4.88 4.87
N SER A 78 19.14 -5.92 4.31
CA SER A 78 17.80 -5.90 3.71
C SER A 78 16.72 -6.35 4.69
N MET A 79 15.57 -5.70 4.58
CA MET A 79 14.31 -6.04 5.23
C MET A 79 13.23 -6.27 4.20
N LEU A 80 12.31 -7.18 4.50
CA LEU A 80 11.10 -7.40 3.72
C LEU A 80 9.88 -6.93 4.52
N ALA A 81 9.11 -6.04 3.93
CA ALA A 81 7.77 -5.70 4.35
C ALA A 81 6.79 -6.38 3.39
N TYR A 82 5.86 -7.15 3.91
CA TYR A 82 4.89 -7.90 3.11
C TYR A 82 3.51 -7.82 3.72
N SER A 83 2.49 -7.87 2.86
CA SER A 83 1.09 -7.89 3.27
C SER A 83 0.21 -8.57 2.21
N ASP A 84 -0.97 -8.99 2.65
CA ASP A 84 -2.03 -9.49 1.76
C ASP A 84 -2.75 -8.34 1.04
N ASP A 85 -2.68 -7.12 1.60
CA ASP A 85 -3.16 -5.89 0.98
C ASP A 85 -2.03 -5.24 0.17
N PRO A 86 -2.19 -5.06 -1.16
CA PRO A 86 -1.15 -4.47 -2.02
C PRO A 86 -0.84 -3.01 -1.69
N VAL A 87 -1.68 -2.30 -0.92
CA VAL A 87 -1.49 -0.88 -0.59
C VAL A 87 -0.91 -0.68 0.82
N ALA A 88 -1.23 -1.56 1.78
CA ALA A 88 -0.89 -1.39 3.18
C ALA A 88 0.62 -1.34 3.44
N ALA A 89 1.38 -2.34 2.97
CA ALA A 89 2.82 -2.40 3.19
C ALA A 89 3.59 -1.25 2.50
N PRO A 90 3.34 -0.89 1.22
CA PRO A 90 3.97 0.26 0.58
C PRO A 90 3.67 1.59 1.30
N LYS A 91 2.43 1.82 1.74
CA LYS A 91 2.00 3.04 2.41
C LYS A 91 2.78 3.29 3.70
N ILE A 92 2.90 2.27 4.54
CA ILE A 92 3.64 2.36 5.80
C ILE A 92 5.15 2.47 5.56
N ALA A 93 5.69 1.67 4.63
CA ALA A 93 7.10 1.73 4.30
C ALA A 93 7.52 3.12 3.80
N ILE A 94 6.74 3.75 2.92
CA ILE A 94 7.02 5.10 2.42
C ILE A 94 6.78 6.17 3.50
N LYS A 95 5.75 6.03 4.34
CA LYS A 95 5.52 6.95 5.45
C LYS A 95 6.71 6.94 6.40
N PHE A 96 7.14 5.77 6.82
CA PHE A 96 8.27 5.60 7.73
C PHE A 96 9.61 6.06 7.11
N ALA A 97 9.81 5.85 5.81
CA ALA A 97 10.98 6.34 5.08
C ALA A 97 11.06 7.87 4.98
N LYS A 98 9.93 8.58 5.12
CA LYS A 98 9.92 10.05 5.20
C LYS A 98 10.27 10.58 6.60
N GLU A 99 9.98 9.79 7.63
CA GLU A 99 10.21 10.14 9.02
C GLU A 99 11.64 9.75 9.49
N ASN A 100 12.25 8.75 8.81
CA ASN A 100 13.54 8.15 9.21
C ASN A 100 14.47 7.98 8.01
N ASP A 101 15.53 8.76 7.94
CA ASP A 101 16.54 8.71 6.88
C ASP A 101 17.35 7.39 6.84
N ASN A 102 17.38 6.66 7.97
CA ASN A 102 18.05 5.36 8.09
C ASN A 102 17.25 4.19 7.49
N PHE A 103 16.05 4.44 6.99
CA PHE A 103 15.21 3.44 6.34
C PHE A 103 15.00 3.81 4.87
N VAL A 104 15.65 3.09 3.98
CA VAL A 104 15.59 3.37 2.53
C VAL A 104 14.81 2.29 1.82
N VAL A 105 13.70 2.64 1.19
CA VAL A 105 12.93 1.74 0.33
C VAL A 105 13.62 1.64 -1.02
N LEU A 106 13.96 0.44 -1.46
CA LEU A 106 14.62 0.19 -2.76
C LEU A 106 13.61 -0.06 -3.86
N GLY A 107 12.58 -0.82 -3.57
CA GLY A 107 11.57 -1.24 -4.52
C GLY A 107 10.76 -2.40 -3.95
N GLY A 108 10.08 -3.14 -4.81
CA GLY A 108 9.29 -4.28 -4.40
C GLY A 108 8.90 -5.17 -5.56
N SER A 109 8.00 -6.10 -5.30
CA SER A 109 7.33 -6.88 -6.33
C SER A 109 5.87 -7.12 -5.95
N LEU A 110 5.02 -7.05 -6.96
CA LEU A 110 3.72 -7.71 -7.02
C LEU A 110 3.91 -9.06 -7.71
N PRO A 111 2.96 -9.99 -7.62
CA PRO A 111 3.04 -11.24 -8.38
C PRO A 111 3.36 -10.96 -9.86
N GLU A 112 4.47 -11.54 -10.35
CA GLU A 112 4.96 -11.42 -11.71
C GLU A 112 5.42 -10.03 -12.19
N LYS A 113 5.31 -8.97 -11.35
CA LYS A 113 5.71 -7.62 -11.73
C LYS A 113 6.71 -7.03 -10.73
N LYS A 114 7.89 -6.67 -11.23
CA LYS A 114 8.87 -5.85 -10.50
C LYS A 114 8.33 -4.42 -10.36
N ILE A 115 8.52 -3.83 -9.20
CA ILE A 115 8.08 -2.47 -8.87
C ILE A 115 9.28 -1.65 -8.43
N ASP A 116 9.51 -0.55 -9.12
CA ASP A 116 10.53 0.43 -8.75
C ASP A 116 10.05 1.35 -7.63
N LEU A 117 10.98 2.10 -7.03
CA LEU A 117 10.68 3.08 -5.98
C LEU A 117 9.58 4.08 -6.39
N GLY A 118 9.54 4.49 -7.66
CA GLY A 118 8.50 5.39 -8.18
C GLY A 118 7.11 4.76 -8.11
N GLU A 119 6.98 3.51 -8.54
CA GLU A 119 5.73 2.75 -8.48
C GLU A 119 5.31 2.43 -7.03
N VAL A 120 6.28 2.11 -6.14
CA VAL A 120 6.00 1.95 -4.70
C VAL A 120 5.43 3.24 -4.09
N LYS A 121 5.95 4.41 -4.47
CA LYS A 121 5.40 5.70 -4.04
C LYS A 121 3.99 5.95 -4.58
N GLN A 122 3.71 5.56 -5.83
CA GLN A 122 2.36 5.65 -6.40
C GLN A 122 1.39 4.74 -5.65
N LEU A 123 1.75 3.48 -5.38
CA LEU A 123 0.95 2.57 -4.56
C LEU A 123 0.69 3.13 -3.16
N ALA A 124 1.69 3.73 -2.53
CA ALA A 124 1.55 4.36 -1.21
C ALA A 124 0.64 5.60 -1.20
N SER A 125 0.44 6.25 -2.36
CA SER A 125 -0.48 7.39 -2.49
C SER A 125 -1.94 6.97 -2.70
N LEU A 126 -2.21 5.69 -2.98
CA LEU A 126 -3.56 5.18 -3.15
C LEU A 126 -4.33 5.18 -1.83
N PRO A 127 -5.66 5.35 -1.88
CA PRO A 127 -6.54 5.10 -0.74
C PRO A 127 -6.46 3.64 -0.27
N SER A 128 -6.99 3.36 0.91
CA SER A 128 -7.09 1.98 1.43
C SER A 128 -7.91 1.08 0.49
N LEU A 129 -7.72 -0.23 0.60
CA LEU A 129 -8.42 -1.20 -0.25
C LEU A 129 -9.95 -1.06 -0.16
N ASP A 130 -10.48 -0.80 1.03
CA ASP A 130 -11.92 -0.62 1.22
C ASP A 130 -12.42 0.71 0.64
N GLU A 131 -11.63 1.78 0.74
CA GLU A 131 -11.93 3.05 0.05
C GLU A 131 -11.91 2.89 -1.48
N LEU A 132 -10.96 2.13 -2.02
CA LEU A 132 -10.91 1.82 -3.47
C LEU A 132 -12.16 1.03 -3.91
N ARG A 133 -12.60 0.05 -3.12
CA ARG A 133 -13.86 -0.68 -3.37
C ARG A 133 -15.06 0.27 -3.33
N GLY A 134 -15.09 1.19 -2.38
CA GLY A 134 -16.12 2.23 -2.28
C GLY A 134 -16.15 3.14 -3.50
N ILE A 135 -14.99 3.55 -4.01
CA ILE A 135 -14.86 4.36 -5.23
C ILE A 135 -15.41 3.60 -6.45
N ILE A 136 -15.08 2.31 -6.60
CA ILE A 136 -15.60 1.48 -7.70
C ILE A 136 -17.12 1.38 -7.64
N LEU A 137 -17.69 1.12 -6.46
CA LEU A 137 -19.14 1.10 -6.27
C LEU A 137 -19.79 2.45 -6.58
N GLY A 138 -19.14 3.55 -6.17
CA GLY A 138 -19.56 4.91 -6.50
C GLY A 138 -19.58 5.16 -8.01
N LEU A 139 -18.54 4.72 -8.74
CA LEU A 139 -18.46 4.85 -10.19
C LEU A 139 -19.59 4.08 -10.90
N ILE A 140 -19.94 2.89 -10.42
CA ILE A 140 -21.05 2.10 -10.96
C ILE A 140 -22.40 2.81 -10.76
N ASN A 141 -22.59 3.50 -9.63
CA ASN A 141 -23.81 4.24 -9.32
C ASN A 141 -23.89 5.65 -9.94
N THR A 142 -22.76 6.19 -10.36
CA THR A 142 -22.67 7.56 -10.93
C THR A 142 -23.63 7.82 -12.07
N PRO A 143 -23.82 6.94 -13.09
CA PRO A 143 -24.79 7.20 -14.17
C PRO A 143 -26.23 7.34 -13.68
N ALA A 144 -26.66 6.51 -12.73
CA ALA A 144 -27.99 6.60 -12.13
C ALA A 144 -28.19 7.91 -11.35
N GLY A 145 -27.18 8.31 -10.56
CA GLY A 145 -27.18 9.57 -9.86
C GLY A 145 -27.23 10.79 -10.80
N ASN A 146 -26.50 10.74 -11.91
CA ASN A 146 -26.52 11.81 -12.91
C ASN A 146 -27.90 11.97 -13.58
N ILE A 147 -28.58 10.86 -13.90
CA ILE A 147 -29.93 10.90 -14.46
C ILE A 147 -30.91 11.51 -13.45
N ALA A 148 -30.86 11.07 -12.19
CA ALA A 148 -31.70 11.64 -11.14
C ALA A 148 -31.45 13.14 -10.93
N SER A 149 -30.21 13.56 -10.97
CA SER A 149 -29.79 14.95 -10.88
C SER A 149 -30.35 15.77 -12.04
N LEU A 150 -30.22 15.30 -13.28
CA LEU A 150 -30.74 15.98 -14.47
C LEU A 150 -32.26 16.18 -14.40
N VAL A 151 -33.00 15.20 -13.91
CA VAL A 151 -34.47 15.31 -13.74
C VAL A 151 -34.83 16.35 -12.68
N ASN A 152 -34.07 16.46 -11.61
CA ASN A 152 -34.31 17.39 -10.52
C ASN A 152 -33.79 18.82 -10.80
N THR A 153 -32.85 18.99 -11.71
CA THR A 153 -32.20 20.27 -12.01
C THR A 153 -33.19 21.40 -12.38
N PRO A 154 -34.20 21.20 -13.24
CA PRO A 154 -35.14 22.26 -13.57
C PRO A 154 -35.92 22.79 -12.35
N GLY A 155 -36.38 21.88 -11.48
CA GLY A 155 -37.07 22.26 -10.24
C GLY A 155 -36.17 23.02 -9.26
N THR A 156 -34.94 22.58 -9.11
CA THR A 156 -33.94 23.26 -8.26
C THR A 156 -33.61 24.64 -8.77
N ASN A 157 -33.43 24.81 -10.10
CA ASN A 157 -33.14 26.09 -10.70
C ASN A 157 -34.32 27.10 -10.54
N LEU A 158 -35.55 26.61 -10.70
CA LEU A 158 -36.75 27.43 -10.45
C LEU A 158 -36.82 27.91 -8.99
N ALA A 159 -36.60 26.98 -8.03
CA ALA A 159 -36.59 27.30 -6.61
C ALA A 159 -35.50 28.33 -6.26
N GLN A 160 -34.30 28.20 -6.85
CA GLN A 160 -33.22 29.16 -6.65
C GLN A 160 -33.56 30.57 -7.19
N VAL A 161 -34.17 30.65 -8.37
CA VAL A 161 -34.58 31.95 -8.97
C VAL A 161 -35.64 32.62 -8.08
N VAL A 162 -36.65 31.88 -7.65
CA VAL A 162 -37.69 32.41 -6.75
C VAL A 162 -37.09 32.88 -5.42
N ARG A 163 -36.19 32.12 -4.86
CA ARG A 163 -35.47 32.52 -3.64
C ARG A 163 -34.64 33.79 -3.84
N ALA A 164 -33.85 33.86 -4.89
CA ALA A 164 -33.05 35.04 -5.20
C ALA A 164 -33.93 36.30 -5.45
N TYR A 165 -35.12 36.12 -6.01
CA TYR A 165 -36.07 37.20 -6.19
C TYR A 165 -36.65 37.69 -4.84
N SER A 166 -37.02 36.79 -3.96
CA SER A 166 -37.49 37.13 -2.59
C SER A 166 -36.44 37.88 -1.78
N GLU A 167 -35.20 37.38 -1.78
CA GLU A 167 -34.09 38.03 -1.07
C GLU A 167 -33.77 39.43 -1.62
N LYS A 168 -33.90 39.62 -2.93
CA LYS A 168 -33.74 40.96 -3.54
C LYS A 168 -34.90 41.90 -3.20
N SER A 169 -36.11 41.38 -3.08
CA SER A 169 -37.30 42.13 -2.70
C SER A 169 -37.30 42.57 -1.21
N GLU A 170 -36.64 41.79 -0.34
CA GLU A 170 -36.50 42.15 1.07
C GLU A 170 -35.36 43.15 1.35
N ALA A 171 -34.40 43.26 0.40
CA ALA A 171 -33.26 44.19 0.50
C ALA A 171 -33.51 45.58 -0.17
N ALA A 172 -34.69 45.81 -0.76
CA ALA A 172 -35.14 47.05 -1.38
C ALA A 172 -36.23 47.73 -0.58
#